data_c8f3223fd832ab9177dce66e7403ba97
#
_entry.id   c8f3223fd832ab9177dce66e7403ba97
#
_cell.length_a   1.000
_cell.length_b   1.000
_cell.length_c   1.000
_cell.angle_alpha   90.00
_cell.angle_beta   90.00
_cell.angle_gamma   90.00
#
_symmetry.space_group_name_H-M   'P 1'
#
loop_
_entity.id
_entity.type
_entity.pdbx_description
1 polymer ?
#
loop_
_entity_poly.entity_id
_entity_poly.type
_entity_poly.pdbx_seq_one_letter_code
_entity_poly.pdbx_strand_id
1 'polypeptide(L)'
;EMITTELDSVEGGIADFKRENRMMDVASTAGMYQSQYTAAEQMIFELETQLALISSVEEVLRNQGDYELLPEAGVTEGGISGLTNSYNALVMERNLYLRNSTPQNPVVQAISEQLDSLRGNLFENIESTKRAINIQISELNQREGRAQGQFSNFPGLEKGMRSIERQQQIKEQLYLFLLQRREEAAISFAATASVARVVDPAYTSNEPVDPKPWLILVGGFLIGLIIPILIIFIKNFLDTKVHHKGDLQPLTKHIPFLGELPRIKADQNELIGVNDRSPLAEAFRILRTNLAYLIQNKGKERGEIIFVTSTIKGEGKTFVSYNLARTLASTNKKVLIIGADIRNPKLHRYADLPMETKGLSDYLYDYEVTMADIIKPTNKEGIAVDLVMSGAIPPNPAELFMSDRMEKLLKDTAEIYDFVIVDTAPTMIVTDTLLISPLADTTLYITRAEYTEKKLLDFPKDLKQKAKLKD
;
A
#
# COMPACT_ATOMS: atom_id res chain seq x y z
N GLU A 1 37.36 47.40 7.87
CA GLU A 1 37.54 47.33 6.42
C GLU A 1 37.92 45.92 5.93
N MET A 2 39.01 45.28 6.47
CA MET A 2 39.42 43.94 6.02
C MET A 2 38.33 42.85 6.17
N ILE A 3 37.61 42.80 7.33
CA ILE A 3 36.56 41.81 7.56
C ILE A 3 35.30 42.10 6.74
N THR A 4 34.99 43.37 6.49
CA THR A 4 33.88 43.73 5.62
C THR A 4 34.11 43.23 4.20
N THR A 5 35.34 43.42 3.68
CA THR A 5 35.73 42.90 2.35
C THR A 5 35.72 41.35 2.32
N GLU A 6 36.05 40.69 3.40
CA GLU A 6 36.01 39.24 3.51
C GLU A 6 34.57 38.70 3.59
N LEU A 7 33.65 39.44 4.25
CA LEU A 7 32.24 39.10 4.32
C LEU A 7 31.61 39.26 2.93
N ASP A 8 31.84 40.40 2.25
CA ASP A 8 31.41 40.66 0.88
C ASP A 8 31.89 39.57 -0.09
N SER A 9 33.13 39.09 0.10
CA SER A 9 33.72 38.00 -0.69
C SER A 9 32.95 36.65 -0.50
N VAL A 10 32.54 36.34 0.74
CA VAL A 10 31.77 35.10 1.02
C VAL A 10 30.35 35.21 0.52
N GLU A 11 29.72 36.38 0.65
CA GLU A 11 28.40 36.64 0.08
C GLU A 11 28.42 36.55 -1.46
N GLY A 12 29.47 37.09 -2.08
CA GLY A 12 29.74 36.89 -3.52
C GLY A 12 29.87 35.40 -3.86
N GLY A 13 30.60 34.64 -3.04
CA GLY A 13 30.77 33.20 -3.20
C GLY A 13 29.46 32.41 -3.12
N ILE A 14 28.51 32.81 -2.26
CA ILE A 14 27.15 32.24 -2.21
C ILE A 14 26.41 32.52 -3.51
N ALA A 15 26.48 33.76 -3.97
CA ALA A 15 25.80 34.16 -5.21
C ALA A 15 26.37 33.43 -6.45
N ASP A 16 27.68 33.27 -6.49
CA ASP A 16 28.35 32.56 -7.59
C ASP A 16 28.06 31.06 -7.52
N PHE A 17 28.11 30.43 -6.33
CA PHE A 17 27.74 29.03 -6.16
C PHE A 17 26.29 28.75 -6.62
N LYS A 18 25.34 29.63 -6.27
CA LYS A 18 23.96 29.53 -6.72
C LYS A 18 23.84 29.71 -8.25
N ARG A 19 24.60 30.63 -8.81
CA ARG A 19 24.60 30.89 -10.27
C ARG A 19 25.22 29.76 -11.07
N GLU A 20 26.38 29.25 -10.63
CA GLU A 20 27.08 28.13 -11.29
C GLU A 20 26.23 26.86 -11.29
N ASN A 21 25.54 26.60 -10.20
CA ASN A 21 24.68 25.42 -10.06
C ASN A 21 23.21 25.66 -10.51
N ARG A 22 22.90 26.84 -11.05
CA ARG A 22 21.56 27.25 -11.54
C ARG A 22 20.45 27.04 -10.52
N MET A 23 20.69 27.36 -9.27
CA MET A 23 19.77 27.14 -8.17
C MET A 23 19.39 28.45 -7.46
N MET A 24 18.11 28.61 -7.14
CA MET A 24 17.66 29.68 -6.24
C MET A 24 17.84 29.29 -4.77
N ASP A 25 17.42 28.07 -4.46
CA ASP A 25 17.55 27.45 -3.14
C ASP A 25 17.74 25.95 -3.31
N VAL A 26 18.63 25.35 -2.52
CA VAL A 26 18.99 23.92 -2.61
C VAL A 26 17.78 23.05 -2.27
N ALA A 27 17.06 23.35 -1.19
CA ALA A 27 15.93 22.55 -0.72
C ALA A 27 14.73 22.60 -1.69
N SER A 28 14.38 23.78 -2.19
CA SER A 28 13.28 23.94 -3.13
C SER A 28 13.58 23.30 -4.47
N THR A 29 14.83 23.38 -4.93
CA THR A 29 15.25 22.76 -6.19
C THR A 29 15.27 21.23 -6.07
N ALA A 30 15.74 20.68 -4.93
CA ALA A 30 15.67 19.25 -4.65
C ALA A 30 14.21 18.74 -4.62
N GLY A 31 13.31 19.49 -3.97
CA GLY A 31 11.87 19.18 -3.95
C GLY A 31 11.24 19.17 -5.33
N MET A 32 11.66 20.08 -6.21
CA MET A 32 11.18 20.11 -7.59
C MET A 32 11.61 18.86 -8.38
N TYR A 33 12.88 18.46 -8.28
CA TYR A 33 13.36 17.25 -8.96
C TYR A 33 12.74 15.98 -8.39
N GLN A 34 12.53 15.91 -7.08
CA GLN A 34 11.82 14.82 -6.43
C GLN A 34 10.37 14.71 -6.93
N SER A 35 9.69 15.84 -7.04
CA SER A 35 8.32 15.90 -7.57
C SER A 35 8.26 15.47 -9.05
N GLN A 36 9.23 15.89 -9.87
CA GLN A 36 9.33 15.49 -11.28
C GLN A 36 9.60 13.99 -11.41
N TYR A 37 10.48 13.44 -10.57
CA TYR A 37 10.76 12.01 -10.51
C TYR A 37 9.48 11.21 -10.20
N THR A 38 8.81 11.56 -9.10
CA THR A 38 7.59 10.86 -8.66
C THR A 38 6.45 10.98 -9.70
N ALA A 39 6.31 12.14 -10.34
CA ALA A 39 5.31 12.33 -11.39
C ALA A 39 5.61 11.48 -12.63
N ALA A 40 6.89 11.39 -13.03
CA ALA A 40 7.31 10.55 -14.14
C ALA A 40 7.07 9.07 -13.85
N GLU A 41 7.43 8.59 -12.65
CA GLU A 41 7.22 7.21 -12.19
C GLU A 41 5.73 6.82 -12.20
N GLN A 42 4.86 7.73 -11.74
CA GLN A 42 3.41 7.51 -11.77
C GLN A 42 2.87 7.41 -13.21
N MET A 43 3.33 8.29 -14.09
CA MET A 43 2.93 8.27 -15.51
C MET A 43 3.45 7.01 -16.24
N ILE A 44 4.68 6.59 -15.96
CA ILE A 44 5.24 5.35 -16.52
C ILE A 44 4.38 4.16 -16.09
N PHE A 45 4.07 4.04 -14.81
CA PHE A 45 3.22 2.97 -14.28
C PHE A 45 1.83 2.94 -14.95
N GLU A 46 1.22 4.10 -15.17
CA GLU A 46 -0.08 4.20 -15.84
C GLU A 46 0.00 3.73 -17.29
N LEU A 47 1.04 4.18 -18.02
CA LEU A 47 1.27 3.78 -19.41
C LEU A 47 1.63 2.29 -19.55
N GLU A 48 2.42 1.72 -18.64
CA GLU A 48 2.72 0.30 -18.60
C GLU A 48 1.46 -0.53 -18.33
N THR A 49 0.57 -0.04 -17.47
CA THR A 49 -0.73 -0.66 -17.24
C THR A 49 -1.59 -0.64 -18.49
N GLN A 50 -1.64 0.48 -19.20
CA GLN A 50 -2.35 0.60 -20.48
C GLN A 50 -1.75 -0.34 -21.54
N LEU A 51 -0.41 -0.40 -21.62
CA LEU A 51 0.28 -1.31 -22.54
C LEU A 51 -0.04 -2.78 -22.26
N ALA A 52 -0.10 -3.17 -20.98
CA ALA A 52 -0.45 -4.52 -20.57
C ALA A 52 -1.90 -4.86 -20.97
N LEU A 53 -2.85 -3.94 -20.76
CA LEU A 53 -4.25 -4.11 -21.16
C LEU A 53 -4.39 -4.27 -22.69
N ILE A 54 -3.74 -3.40 -23.45
CA ILE A 54 -3.74 -3.48 -24.92
C ILE A 54 -3.09 -4.78 -25.42
N SER A 55 -2.01 -5.20 -24.77
CA SER A 55 -1.33 -6.46 -25.11
C SER A 55 -2.19 -7.68 -24.82
N SER A 56 -2.98 -7.66 -23.76
CA SER A 56 -3.96 -8.70 -23.46
C SER A 56 -5.04 -8.81 -24.55
N VAL A 57 -5.55 -7.67 -25.03
CA VAL A 57 -6.51 -7.67 -26.16
C VAL A 57 -5.87 -8.20 -27.44
N GLU A 58 -4.61 -7.83 -27.72
CA GLU A 58 -3.87 -8.36 -28.87
C GLU A 58 -3.68 -9.88 -28.79
N GLU A 59 -3.34 -10.40 -27.63
CA GLU A 59 -3.13 -11.82 -27.40
C GLU A 59 -4.42 -12.60 -27.66
N VAL A 60 -5.55 -12.12 -27.16
CA VAL A 60 -6.86 -12.71 -27.43
C VAL A 60 -7.16 -12.67 -28.93
N LEU A 61 -6.94 -11.52 -29.61
CA LEU A 61 -7.14 -11.40 -31.06
C LEU A 61 -6.24 -12.34 -31.87
N ARG A 62 -5.03 -12.61 -31.41
CA ARG A 62 -4.04 -13.45 -32.11
C ARG A 62 -4.28 -14.94 -31.94
N ASN A 63 -4.71 -15.36 -30.75
CA ASN A 63 -4.86 -16.76 -30.37
C ASN A 63 -6.23 -17.39 -30.73
N GLN A 64 -7.22 -16.57 -31.13
CA GLN A 64 -8.57 -17.03 -31.40
C GLN A 64 -8.73 -17.54 -32.84
N GLY A 65 -9.05 -18.81 -32.97
CA GLY A 65 -9.40 -19.45 -34.24
C GLY A 65 -10.82 -19.14 -34.74
N ASP A 66 -11.77 -18.89 -33.85
CA ASP A 66 -13.16 -18.56 -34.12
C ASP A 66 -13.56 -17.24 -33.42
N TYR A 67 -14.30 -16.39 -34.10
CA TYR A 67 -14.74 -15.06 -33.67
C TYR A 67 -15.33 -15.08 -32.25
N GLU A 68 -14.50 -14.92 -31.23
CA GLU A 68 -14.90 -14.80 -29.83
C GLU A 68 -15.00 -13.33 -29.39
N LEU A 69 -15.71 -13.11 -28.29
CA LEU A 69 -15.84 -11.79 -27.73
C LEU A 69 -14.50 -11.31 -27.13
N LEU A 70 -14.11 -10.10 -27.50
CA LEU A 70 -12.92 -9.47 -26.96
C LEU A 70 -13.22 -8.86 -25.58
N PRO A 71 -12.27 -8.93 -24.64
CA PRO A 71 -12.42 -8.24 -23.35
C PRO A 71 -12.55 -6.74 -23.57
N GLU A 72 -13.37 -6.08 -22.75
CA GLU A 72 -13.43 -4.62 -22.73
C GLU A 72 -12.06 -4.09 -22.29
N ALA A 73 -11.28 -3.60 -23.24
CA ALA A 73 -10.10 -2.84 -22.93
C ALA A 73 -10.54 -1.53 -22.28
N GLY A 74 -10.28 -1.37 -20.98
CA GLY A 74 -10.54 -0.12 -20.24
C GLY A 74 -9.68 1.07 -20.72
N VAL A 75 -9.25 1.04 -21.99
CA VAL A 75 -8.40 2.04 -22.64
C VAL A 75 -9.30 3.06 -23.33
N THR A 76 -9.40 4.22 -22.73
CA THR A 76 -10.25 5.33 -23.22
C THR A 76 -9.63 6.04 -24.42
N GLU A 77 -8.36 5.82 -24.72
CA GLU A 77 -7.62 6.51 -25.80
C GLU A 77 -7.40 5.63 -27.02
N GLY A 78 -7.44 6.24 -28.19
CA GLY A 78 -7.00 5.63 -29.45
C GLY A 78 -8.05 4.87 -30.27
N GLY A 79 -9.33 4.96 -29.97
CA GLY A 79 -10.38 4.31 -30.78
C GLY A 79 -10.48 2.78 -30.64
N ILE A 80 -9.56 2.13 -29.89
CA ILE A 80 -9.55 0.68 -29.67
C ILE A 80 -10.85 0.23 -29.01
N SER A 81 -11.32 0.94 -27.98
CA SER A 81 -12.58 0.63 -27.28
C SER A 81 -13.79 0.64 -28.22
N GLY A 82 -13.89 1.65 -29.08
CA GLY A 82 -14.96 1.74 -30.08
C GLY A 82 -14.92 0.60 -31.11
N LEU A 83 -13.72 0.26 -31.59
CA LEU A 83 -13.53 -0.85 -32.52
C LEU A 83 -13.80 -2.20 -31.85
N THR A 84 -13.40 -2.40 -30.60
CA THR A 84 -13.68 -3.59 -29.79
C THR A 84 -15.18 -3.77 -29.58
N ASN A 85 -15.91 -2.70 -29.24
CA ASN A 85 -17.36 -2.75 -29.09
C ASN A 85 -18.05 -3.10 -30.40
N SER A 86 -17.62 -2.51 -31.50
CA SER A 86 -18.13 -2.80 -32.84
C SER A 86 -17.86 -4.25 -33.24
N TYR A 87 -16.66 -4.76 -32.95
CA TYR A 87 -16.31 -6.16 -33.19
C TYR A 87 -17.20 -7.09 -32.35
N ASN A 88 -17.31 -6.84 -31.04
CA ASN A 88 -18.14 -7.65 -30.15
C ASN A 88 -19.62 -7.66 -30.56
N ALA A 89 -20.15 -6.53 -31.02
CA ALA A 89 -21.52 -6.44 -31.54
C ALA A 89 -21.71 -7.34 -32.75
N LEU A 90 -20.77 -7.31 -33.72
CA LEU A 90 -20.82 -8.19 -34.91
C LEU A 90 -20.63 -9.65 -34.56
N VAL A 91 -19.80 -9.99 -33.58
CA VAL A 91 -19.67 -11.38 -33.08
C VAL A 91 -20.99 -11.87 -32.51
N MET A 92 -21.66 -11.05 -31.69
CA MET A 92 -22.97 -11.40 -31.12
C MET A 92 -23.99 -11.58 -32.23
N GLU A 93 -24.03 -10.71 -33.23
CA GLU A 93 -24.95 -10.80 -34.37
C GLU A 93 -24.68 -12.07 -35.20
N ARG A 94 -23.42 -12.35 -35.52
CA ARG A 94 -23.02 -13.58 -36.20
C ARG A 94 -23.46 -14.83 -35.43
N ASN A 95 -23.25 -14.87 -34.13
CA ASN A 95 -23.64 -16.00 -33.30
C ASN A 95 -25.16 -16.18 -33.23
N LEU A 96 -25.92 -15.08 -33.31
CA LEU A 96 -27.37 -15.14 -33.36
C LEU A 96 -27.85 -15.81 -34.66
N TYR A 97 -27.25 -15.45 -35.80
CA TYR A 97 -27.57 -16.11 -37.08
C TYR A 97 -27.12 -17.57 -37.12
N LEU A 98 -26.01 -17.94 -36.54
CA LEU A 98 -25.50 -19.31 -36.47
C LEU A 98 -26.38 -20.25 -35.64
N ARG A 99 -27.21 -19.74 -34.73
CA ARG A 99 -28.18 -20.58 -33.98
C ARG A 99 -29.19 -21.25 -34.88
N ASN A 100 -29.54 -20.61 -36.01
CA ASN A 100 -30.61 -21.06 -36.92
C ASN A 100 -30.11 -21.27 -38.36
N SER A 101 -28.82 -21.22 -38.62
CA SER A 101 -28.23 -21.29 -39.95
C SER A 101 -26.83 -21.91 -39.94
N THR A 102 -26.31 -22.23 -41.11
CA THR A 102 -24.96 -22.81 -41.27
C THR A 102 -23.94 -21.70 -41.56
N PRO A 103 -22.63 -21.96 -41.37
CA PRO A 103 -21.55 -21.00 -41.71
C PRO A 103 -21.53 -20.61 -43.20
N GLN A 104 -22.14 -21.39 -44.08
CA GLN A 104 -22.23 -21.12 -45.52
C GLN A 104 -23.38 -20.15 -45.89
N ASN A 105 -24.18 -19.71 -44.94
CA ASN A 105 -25.23 -18.70 -45.20
C ASN A 105 -24.56 -17.37 -45.66
N PRO A 106 -25.01 -16.76 -46.77
CA PRO A 106 -24.44 -15.52 -47.30
C PRO A 106 -24.40 -14.37 -46.27
N VAL A 107 -25.38 -14.28 -45.36
CA VAL A 107 -25.40 -13.26 -44.31
C VAL A 107 -24.29 -13.53 -43.29
N VAL A 108 -24.06 -14.78 -42.88
CA VAL A 108 -23.01 -15.18 -41.97
C VAL A 108 -21.62 -14.92 -42.57
N GLN A 109 -21.47 -15.19 -43.87
CA GLN A 109 -20.24 -14.92 -44.60
C GLN A 109 -19.97 -13.42 -44.68
N ALA A 110 -20.97 -12.61 -45.02
CA ALA A 110 -20.82 -11.14 -45.06
C ALA A 110 -20.42 -10.55 -43.71
N ILE A 111 -21.02 -11.02 -42.59
CA ILE A 111 -20.65 -10.60 -41.24
C ILE A 111 -19.23 -11.07 -40.91
N SER A 112 -18.82 -12.28 -41.32
CA SER A 112 -17.48 -12.80 -41.11
C SER A 112 -16.40 -11.98 -41.84
N GLU A 113 -16.69 -11.58 -43.12
CA GLU A 113 -15.80 -10.67 -43.87
C GLU A 113 -15.65 -9.29 -43.20
N GLN A 114 -16.77 -8.77 -42.64
CA GLN A 114 -16.72 -7.53 -41.87
C GLN A 114 -15.89 -7.68 -40.58
N LEU A 115 -16.04 -8.81 -39.88
CA LEU A 115 -15.23 -9.12 -38.68
C LEU A 115 -13.75 -9.24 -39.02
N ASP A 116 -13.37 -9.87 -40.12
CA ASP A 116 -11.98 -9.97 -40.57
C ASP A 116 -11.39 -8.60 -40.92
N SER A 117 -12.15 -7.73 -41.58
CA SER A 117 -11.75 -6.35 -41.84
C SER A 117 -11.57 -5.56 -40.54
N LEU A 118 -12.51 -5.69 -39.61
CA LEU A 118 -12.45 -5.01 -38.32
C LEU A 118 -11.29 -5.52 -37.46
N ARG A 119 -10.99 -6.84 -37.54
CA ARG A 119 -9.83 -7.45 -36.88
C ARG A 119 -8.52 -6.87 -37.41
N GLY A 120 -8.40 -6.70 -38.73
CA GLY A 120 -7.25 -6.05 -39.34
C GLY A 120 -7.06 -4.63 -38.83
N ASN A 121 -8.12 -3.84 -38.82
CA ASN A 121 -8.11 -2.47 -38.30
C ASN A 121 -7.76 -2.40 -36.82
N LEU A 122 -8.26 -3.36 -36.02
CA LEU A 122 -7.91 -3.47 -34.60
C LEU A 122 -6.42 -3.75 -34.39
N PHE A 123 -5.82 -4.71 -35.16
CA PHE A 123 -4.40 -4.99 -35.09
C PHE A 123 -3.56 -3.77 -35.45
N GLU A 124 -3.88 -3.05 -36.50
CA GLU A 124 -3.15 -1.87 -36.93
C GLU A 124 -3.24 -0.75 -35.88
N ASN A 125 -4.43 -0.57 -35.30
CA ASN A 125 -4.65 0.44 -34.25
C ASN A 125 -3.92 0.06 -32.95
N ILE A 126 -3.97 -1.20 -32.54
CA ILE A 126 -3.23 -1.74 -31.40
C ILE A 126 -1.71 -1.50 -31.58
N GLU A 127 -1.16 -1.89 -32.73
CA GLU A 127 0.26 -1.75 -33.04
C GLU A 127 0.69 -0.28 -33.02
N SER A 128 -0.12 0.62 -33.59
CA SER A 128 0.16 2.04 -33.60
C SER A 128 0.11 2.64 -32.18
N THR A 129 -0.87 2.26 -31.39
CA THR A 129 -1.05 2.71 -30.02
C THR A 129 0.08 2.19 -29.11
N LYS A 130 0.45 0.91 -29.24
CA LYS A 130 1.60 0.34 -28.53
C LYS A 130 2.90 1.08 -28.85
N ARG A 131 3.13 1.41 -30.13
CA ARG A 131 4.31 2.18 -30.52
C ARG A 131 4.28 3.59 -29.89
N ALA A 132 3.13 4.27 -29.90
CA ALA A 132 2.99 5.59 -29.30
C ALA A 132 3.25 5.55 -27.78
N ILE A 133 2.67 4.59 -27.06
CA ILE A 133 2.89 4.39 -25.62
C ILE A 133 4.38 4.10 -25.34
N ASN A 134 5.03 3.22 -26.10
CA ASN A 134 6.45 2.90 -25.90
C ASN A 134 7.35 4.13 -26.11
N ILE A 135 7.02 5.00 -27.07
CA ILE A 135 7.75 6.26 -27.27
C ILE A 135 7.57 7.15 -26.02
N GLN A 136 6.34 7.30 -25.52
CA GLN A 136 6.06 8.09 -24.32
C GLN A 136 6.79 7.55 -23.08
N ILE A 137 6.77 6.22 -22.87
CA ILE A 137 7.53 5.57 -21.79
C ILE A 137 9.04 5.85 -21.94
N SER A 138 9.58 5.75 -23.16
CA SER A 138 10.99 6.04 -23.41
C SER A 138 11.35 7.49 -23.08
N GLU A 139 10.49 8.44 -23.45
CA GLU A 139 10.69 9.85 -23.11
C GLU A 139 10.60 10.11 -21.60
N LEU A 140 9.63 9.48 -20.92
CA LEU A 140 9.47 9.61 -19.49
C LEU A 140 10.65 8.99 -18.73
N ASN A 141 11.13 7.80 -19.13
CA ASN A 141 12.34 7.17 -18.57
C ASN A 141 13.57 8.08 -18.74
N GLN A 142 13.67 8.78 -19.87
CA GLN A 142 14.75 9.73 -20.08
C GLN A 142 14.64 10.98 -19.19
N ARG A 143 13.41 11.46 -18.94
CA ARG A 143 13.15 12.56 -18.00
C ARG A 143 13.41 12.12 -16.55
N GLU A 144 12.94 10.95 -16.18
CA GLU A 144 13.18 10.33 -14.87
C GLU A 144 14.68 10.18 -14.59
N GLY A 145 15.42 9.58 -15.53
CA GLY A 145 16.88 9.43 -15.42
C GLY A 145 17.62 10.76 -15.29
N ARG A 146 17.17 11.82 -15.98
CA ARG A 146 17.73 13.17 -15.82
C ARG A 146 17.41 13.74 -14.45
N ALA A 147 16.18 13.61 -13.97
CA ALA A 147 15.78 14.09 -12.66
C ALA A 147 16.53 13.35 -11.55
N GLN A 148 16.64 12.04 -11.64
CA GLN A 148 17.40 11.20 -10.71
C GLN A 148 18.90 11.52 -10.71
N GLY A 149 19.51 11.71 -11.90
CA GLY A 149 20.92 12.07 -12.04
C GLY A 149 21.21 13.44 -11.42
N GLN A 150 20.29 14.38 -11.54
CA GLN A 150 20.41 15.70 -10.90
C GLN A 150 20.22 15.60 -9.38
N PHE A 151 19.21 14.85 -8.93
CA PHE A 151 18.95 14.63 -7.51
C PHE A 151 20.11 13.96 -6.78
N SER A 152 20.81 13.02 -7.40
CA SER A 152 21.96 12.31 -6.82
C SER A 152 23.15 13.23 -6.49
N ASN A 153 23.26 14.38 -7.14
CA ASN A 153 24.32 15.36 -6.91
C ASN A 153 23.99 16.33 -5.75
N PHE A 154 22.72 16.39 -5.28
CA PHE A 154 22.27 17.34 -4.27
C PHE A 154 23.01 17.22 -2.92
N PRO A 155 23.30 16.02 -2.37
CA PRO A 155 24.04 15.92 -1.11
C PRO A 155 25.41 16.60 -1.15
N GLY A 156 26.08 16.56 -2.31
CA GLY A 156 27.35 17.26 -2.53
C GLY A 156 27.18 18.78 -2.57
N LEU A 157 26.15 19.25 -3.26
CA LEU A 157 25.83 20.67 -3.37
C LEU A 157 25.36 21.26 -2.03
N GLU A 158 24.53 20.51 -1.29
CA GLU A 158 24.10 20.90 0.06
C GLU A 158 25.28 21.02 1.03
N LYS A 159 26.21 20.05 0.99
CA LYS A 159 27.44 20.10 1.80
C LYS A 159 28.29 21.31 1.43
N GLY A 160 28.42 21.60 0.15
CA GLY A 160 29.13 22.79 -0.35
C GLY A 160 28.49 24.08 0.14
N MET A 161 27.17 24.22 -0.03
CA MET A 161 26.42 25.39 0.42
C MET A 161 26.51 25.60 1.94
N ARG A 162 26.27 24.55 2.74
CA ARG A 162 26.41 24.60 4.20
C ARG A 162 27.81 25.01 4.65
N SER A 163 28.86 24.63 3.89
CA SER A 163 30.24 25.05 4.17
C SER A 163 30.41 26.55 4.01
N ILE A 164 29.87 27.13 2.94
CA ILE A 164 29.95 28.56 2.63
C ILE A 164 29.10 29.36 3.63
N GLU A 165 27.87 28.91 3.91
CA GLU A 165 26.99 29.51 4.92
C GLU A 165 27.61 29.53 6.32
N ARG A 166 28.29 28.45 6.70
CA ARG A 166 29.03 28.41 7.98
C ARG A 166 30.15 29.43 8.00
N GLN A 167 30.89 29.61 6.90
CA GLN A 167 31.93 30.62 6.80
C GLN A 167 31.33 32.02 6.89
N GLN A 168 30.17 32.27 6.25
CA GLN A 168 29.45 33.53 6.36
C GLN A 168 29.10 33.82 7.83
N GLN A 169 28.45 32.86 8.51
CA GLN A 169 28.05 33.02 9.92
C GLN A 169 29.23 33.30 10.84
N ILE A 170 30.33 32.58 10.64
CA ILE A 170 31.55 32.83 11.45
C ILE A 170 32.10 34.24 11.21
N LYS A 171 32.14 34.70 9.94
CA LYS A 171 32.65 36.04 9.61
C LYS A 171 31.68 37.13 10.07
N GLU A 172 30.36 36.91 9.98
CA GLU A 172 29.35 37.82 10.51
C GLU A 172 29.46 37.97 12.04
N GLN A 173 29.56 36.85 12.76
CA GLN A 173 29.76 36.88 14.21
C GLN A 173 31.08 37.58 14.60
N LEU A 174 32.16 37.33 13.87
CA LEU A 174 33.42 37.98 14.07
C LEU A 174 33.32 39.48 13.78
N TYR A 175 32.64 39.87 12.72
CA TYR A 175 32.37 41.28 12.40
C TYR A 175 31.63 42.00 13.52
N LEU A 176 30.53 41.41 14.01
CA LEU A 176 29.73 41.95 15.11
C LEU A 176 30.55 42.03 16.39
N PHE A 177 31.35 41.00 16.71
CA PHE A 177 32.24 41.02 17.87
C PHE A 177 33.29 42.13 17.79
N LEU A 178 33.91 42.30 16.63
CA LEU A 178 34.92 43.35 16.45
C LEU A 178 34.32 44.75 16.41
N LEU A 179 33.09 44.90 15.87
CA LEU A 179 32.32 46.13 15.94
C LEU A 179 32.03 46.50 17.39
N GLN A 180 31.55 45.53 18.17
CA GLN A 180 31.31 45.72 19.62
C GLN A 180 32.61 46.10 20.33
N ARG A 181 33.72 45.42 20.06
CA ARG A 181 35.01 45.75 20.67
C ARG A 181 35.53 47.13 20.26
N ARG A 182 35.29 47.56 19.02
CA ARG A 182 35.63 48.91 18.56
C ARG A 182 34.81 49.96 19.32
N GLU A 183 33.51 49.74 19.49
CA GLU A 183 32.64 50.65 20.23
C GLU A 183 33.01 50.69 21.74
N GLU A 184 33.29 49.52 22.35
CA GLU A 184 33.77 49.44 23.71
C GLU A 184 35.12 50.20 23.90
N ALA A 185 36.04 50.06 22.94
CA ALA A 185 37.30 50.80 22.95
C ALA A 185 37.06 52.30 22.74
N ALA A 186 36.15 52.70 21.84
CA ALA A 186 35.81 54.11 21.63
C ALA A 186 35.19 54.77 22.91
N ILE A 187 34.29 54.02 23.58
CA ILE A 187 33.72 54.42 24.84
C ILE A 187 34.80 54.53 25.95
N SER A 188 35.70 53.53 26.01
CA SER A 188 36.84 53.53 26.93
C SER A 188 37.80 54.69 26.66
N PHE A 189 38.07 55.03 25.39
CA PHE A 189 38.87 56.19 25.02
C PHE A 189 38.17 57.52 25.39
N ALA A 190 36.86 57.61 25.22
CA ALA A 190 36.06 58.78 25.59
C ALA A 190 35.95 58.93 27.13
N ALA A 191 36.00 57.82 27.88
CA ALA A 191 35.91 57.79 29.34
C ALA A 191 37.24 58.15 30.06
N THR A 192 38.41 58.16 29.31
CA THR A 192 39.70 58.48 29.93
C THR A 192 39.93 59.95 30.20
N ALA A 193 38.94 60.83 30.04
CA ALA A 193 39.06 62.27 30.25
C ALA A 193 38.31 62.73 31.52
N SER A 194 38.29 62.01 32.61
CA SER A 194 37.93 62.58 33.90
C SER A 194 38.55 61.79 35.05
N VAL A 195 39.44 62.46 35.80
CA VAL A 195 39.95 61.97 37.09
C VAL A 195 38.76 61.90 38.05
N ALA A 196 38.11 60.80 38.12
CA ALA A 196 37.04 60.57 39.07
C ALA A 196 37.61 60.48 40.47
N ARG A 197 37.28 61.41 41.34
CA ARG A 197 37.55 61.32 42.77
C ARG A 197 36.54 60.37 43.38
N VAL A 198 37.02 59.23 43.87
CA VAL A 198 36.17 58.32 44.64
C VAL A 198 35.67 59.00 45.88
N VAL A 199 34.41 59.30 45.93
CA VAL A 199 33.74 59.95 47.08
C VAL A 199 33.17 58.93 48.06
N ASP A 200 32.85 57.71 47.56
CA ASP A 200 32.39 56.59 48.38
C ASP A 200 33.09 55.28 47.99
N PRO A 201 33.47 54.40 48.93
CA PRO A 201 33.96 53.07 48.63
C PRO A 201 32.86 52.21 48.02
N ALA A 202 33.27 51.36 47.10
CA ALA A 202 32.34 50.44 46.45
C ALA A 202 31.60 49.57 47.48
N TYR A 203 30.28 49.70 47.52
CA TYR A 203 29.40 48.90 48.36
C TYR A 203 29.01 47.67 47.55
N THR A 204 29.47 46.47 47.94
CA THR A 204 28.99 45.24 47.41
C THR A 204 27.83 44.76 48.26
N SER A 205 26.64 44.62 47.67
CA SER A 205 25.54 43.96 48.34
C SER A 205 25.87 42.45 48.45
N ASN A 206 25.61 41.88 49.65
CA ASN A 206 25.81 40.43 49.85
C ASN A 206 24.77 39.58 49.12
N GLU A 207 23.78 40.20 48.48
CA GLU A 207 22.79 39.52 47.66
C GLU A 207 23.09 39.74 46.18
N PRO A 208 23.12 38.70 45.37
CA PRO A 208 23.31 38.85 43.96
C PRO A 208 22.13 39.60 43.33
N VAL A 209 22.44 40.76 42.72
CA VAL A 209 21.44 41.63 42.10
C VAL A 209 20.94 41.04 40.80
N ASP A 210 21.81 40.34 40.08
CA ASP A 210 21.47 39.66 38.80
C ASP A 210 22.50 38.53 38.52
N PRO A 211 22.13 37.40 37.97
CA PRO A 211 20.76 36.97 37.65
C PRO A 211 20.00 36.47 38.89
N LYS A 212 18.69 36.75 38.98
CA LYS A 212 17.82 36.24 40.07
C LYS A 212 17.75 34.72 40.00
N PRO A 213 18.30 33.95 41.00
CA PRO A 213 18.43 32.48 40.88
C PRO A 213 17.07 31.76 40.68
N TRP A 214 16.02 32.33 41.32
CA TRP A 214 14.69 31.75 41.21
C TRP A 214 14.09 31.85 39.78
N LEU A 215 14.40 32.91 39.01
CA LEU A 215 14.00 33.06 37.61
C LEU A 215 14.65 32.00 36.71
N ILE A 216 15.95 31.70 36.99
CA ILE A 216 16.66 30.66 36.26
C ILE A 216 16.06 29.29 36.58
N LEU A 217 15.76 29.01 37.87
CA LEU A 217 15.11 27.76 38.27
C LEU A 217 13.73 27.59 37.67
N VAL A 218 12.89 28.64 37.68
CA VAL A 218 11.58 28.61 37.06
C VAL A 218 11.70 28.45 35.54
N GLY A 219 12.62 29.18 34.90
CA GLY A 219 12.87 29.04 33.46
C GLY A 219 13.34 27.64 33.09
N GLY A 220 14.29 27.10 33.85
CA GLY A 220 14.78 25.72 33.66
C GLY A 220 13.70 24.68 33.87
N PHE A 221 12.84 24.85 34.88
CA PHE A 221 11.69 23.98 35.15
C PHE A 221 10.68 24.01 33.99
N LEU A 222 10.32 25.20 33.51
CA LEU A 222 9.39 25.36 32.39
C LEU A 222 9.94 24.73 31.10
N ILE A 223 11.21 24.98 30.79
CA ILE A 223 11.86 24.36 29.61
C ILE A 223 11.92 22.85 29.77
N GLY A 224 12.28 22.35 30.97
CA GLY A 224 12.32 20.92 31.28
C GLY A 224 10.94 20.26 31.16
N LEU A 225 9.85 21.00 31.38
CA LEU A 225 8.49 20.49 31.22
C LEU A 225 7.98 20.56 29.76
N ILE A 226 8.37 21.59 29.02
CA ILE A 226 7.97 21.80 27.63
C ILE A 226 8.60 20.75 26.72
N ILE A 227 9.88 20.41 26.92
CA ILE A 227 10.61 19.47 26.04
C ILE A 227 9.93 18.09 25.96
N PRO A 228 9.59 17.41 27.08
CA PRO A 228 8.90 16.13 27.02
C PRO A 228 7.52 16.21 26.37
N ILE A 229 6.77 17.29 26.65
CA ILE A 229 5.45 17.52 26.04
C ILE A 229 5.59 17.68 24.53
N LEU A 230 6.58 18.46 24.07
CA LEU A 230 6.85 18.67 22.66
C LEU A 230 7.26 17.36 21.96
N ILE A 231 8.10 16.54 22.59
CA ILE A 231 8.51 15.24 22.07
C ILE A 231 7.30 14.31 21.91
N ILE A 232 6.43 14.23 22.93
CA ILE A 232 5.23 13.41 22.88
C ILE A 232 4.27 13.92 21.78
N PHE A 233 4.10 15.24 21.71
CA PHE A 233 3.26 15.87 20.70
C PHE A 233 3.76 15.57 19.27
N ILE A 234 5.06 15.76 19.02
CA ILE A 234 5.67 15.46 17.73
C ILE A 234 5.54 13.98 17.40
N LYS A 235 5.80 13.08 18.36
CA LYS A 235 5.64 11.64 18.17
C LYS A 235 4.20 11.27 17.80
N ASN A 236 3.22 11.81 18.49
CA ASN A 236 1.80 11.55 18.19
C ASN A 236 1.36 12.20 16.87
N PHE A 237 1.90 13.37 16.53
CA PHE A 237 1.60 14.06 15.28
C PHE A 237 2.16 13.33 14.05
N LEU A 238 3.34 12.73 14.18
CA LEU A 238 3.99 11.94 13.14
C LEU A 238 3.44 10.51 13.04
N ASP A 239 2.62 10.09 14.02
CA ASP A 239 2.07 8.75 14.02
C ASP A 239 0.81 8.65 13.14
N THR A 240 1.01 8.09 11.98
CA THR A 240 -0.03 7.89 10.96
C THR A 240 -0.68 6.51 11.03
N LYS A 241 -0.32 5.68 12.02
CA LYS A 241 -0.78 4.29 12.10
C LYS A 241 -2.08 4.14 12.88
N VAL A 242 -2.77 3.04 12.61
CA VAL A 242 -3.94 2.60 13.37
C VAL A 242 -3.49 2.05 14.72
N HIS A 243 -4.12 2.46 15.82
CA HIS A 243 -3.81 1.97 17.18
C HIS A 243 -4.99 1.30 17.86
N HIS A 244 -6.19 1.82 17.68
CA HIS A 244 -7.37 1.35 18.39
C HIS A 244 -8.63 1.46 17.52
N LYS A 245 -9.72 0.88 18.02
CA LYS A 245 -11.03 0.89 17.36
C LYS A 245 -11.49 2.30 16.93
N GLY A 246 -11.16 3.33 17.71
CA GLY A 246 -11.53 4.71 17.40
C GLY A 246 -10.96 5.19 16.06
N ASP A 247 -9.79 4.72 15.66
CA ASP A 247 -9.20 5.05 14.37
C ASP A 247 -9.96 4.43 13.19
N LEU A 248 -10.78 3.40 13.44
CA LEU A 248 -11.61 2.74 12.44
C LEU A 248 -13.00 3.38 12.27
N GLN A 249 -13.31 4.46 13.02
CA GLN A 249 -14.61 5.13 12.93
C GLN A 249 -15.05 5.50 11.50
N PRO A 250 -14.17 5.95 10.60
CA PRO A 250 -14.56 6.24 9.22
C PRO A 250 -15.12 5.03 8.48
N LEU A 251 -14.66 3.81 8.83
CA LEU A 251 -15.09 2.54 8.25
C LEU A 251 -16.35 1.99 8.91
N THR A 252 -16.47 2.10 10.25
CA THR A 252 -17.52 1.44 11.03
C THR A 252 -18.92 1.99 10.76
N LYS A 253 -19.04 3.13 10.09
CA LYS A 253 -20.34 3.65 9.58
C LYS A 253 -20.92 2.79 8.45
N HIS A 254 -20.08 2.06 7.73
CA HIS A 254 -20.45 1.30 6.53
C HIS A 254 -20.11 -0.18 6.62
N ILE A 255 -19.16 -0.55 7.48
CA ILE A 255 -18.67 -1.92 7.65
C ILE A 255 -18.78 -2.27 9.14
N PRO A 256 -19.47 -3.37 9.51
CA PRO A 256 -19.62 -3.75 10.89
C PRO A 256 -18.25 -4.13 11.50
N PHE A 257 -18.00 -3.64 12.71
CA PHE A 257 -16.81 -3.99 13.47
C PHE A 257 -17.05 -5.26 14.28
N LEU A 258 -16.30 -6.31 14.00
CA LEU A 258 -16.50 -7.63 14.59
C LEU A 258 -15.77 -7.84 15.91
N GLY A 259 -14.58 -7.26 16.08
CA GLY A 259 -13.80 -7.45 17.30
C GLY A 259 -12.36 -7.03 17.17
N GLU A 260 -11.69 -7.02 18.31
CA GLU A 260 -10.24 -6.79 18.44
C GLU A 260 -9.55 -8.07 18.92
N LEU A 261 -8.41 -8.35 18.32
CA LEU A 261 -7.56 -9.46 18.73
C LEU A 261 -6.36 -8.92 19.50
N PRO A 262 -6.01 -9.50 20.64
CA PRO A 262 -4.88 -9.04 21.43
C PRO A 262 -3.56 -9.31 20.70
N ARG A 263 -2.54 -8.51 21.01
CA ARG A 263 -1.18 -8.75 20.57
C ARG A 263 -0.61 -9.97 21.27
N ILE A 264 -0.10 -10.91 20.48
CA ILE A 264 0.58 -12.10 21.00
C ILE A 264 2.04 -11.75 21.28
N LYS A 265 2.54 -12.14 22.44
CA LYS A 265 3.95 -12.08 22.79
C LYS A 265 4.68 -13.29 22.21
N ALA A 266 5.98 -13.14 21.98
CA ALA A 266 6.80 -14.19 21.35
C ALA A 266 6.88 -15.52 22.16
N ASP A 267 6.55 -15.46 23.44
CA ASP A 267 6.51 -16.61 24.38
C ASP A 267 5.13 -17.27 24.48
N GLN A 268 4.13 -16.75 23.79
CA GLN A 268 2.76 -17.27 23.86
C GLN A 268 2.45 -18.15 22.64
N ASN A 269 1.58 -19.15 22.86
CA ASN A 269 1.11 -19.99 21.77
C ASN A 269 0.26 -19.18 20.79
N GLU A 270 0.59 -19.27 19.51
CA GLU A 270 -0.16 -18.61 18.42
C GLU A 270 -1.45 -19.36 18.08
N LEU A 271 -1.62 -20.60 18.51
CA LEU A 271 -2.76 -21.46 18.20
C LEU A 271 -3.68 -21.63 19.40
N ILE A 272 -4.98 -21.51 19.13
CA ILE A 272 -6.02 -21.74 20.13
C ILE A 272 -6.22 -23.23 20.29
N GLY A 273 -6.02 -23.73 21.52
CA GLY A 273 -6.22 -25.13 21.91
C GLY A 273 -7.64 -25.46 22.37
N VAL A 274 -7.89 -26.75 22.63
CA VAL A 274 -9.11 -27.20 23.27
C VAL A 274 -9.15 -26.67 24.72
N ASN A 275 -10.28 -26.07 25.12
CA ASN A 275 -10.46 -25.45 26.44
C ASN A 275 -9.47 -24.33 26.79
N ASP A 276 -8.86 -23.73 25.79
CA ASP A 276 -7.99 -22.58 25.99
C ASP A 276 -8.79 -21.39 26.57
N ARG A 277 -8.27 -20.84 27.68
CA ARG A 277 -8.85 -19.69 28.40
C ARG A 277 -8.01 -18.42 28.26
N SER A 278 -7.08 -18.40 27.30
CA SER A 278 -6.26 -17.24 27.03
C SER A 278 -7.10 -16.05 26.55
N PRO A 279 -6.63 -14.82 26.74
CA PRO A 279 -7.28 -13.66 26.17
C PRO A 279 -7.46 -13.75 24.64
N LEU A 280 -6.55 -14.45 23.97
CA LEU A 280 -6.63 -14.70 22.53
C LEU A 280 -7.83 -15.60 22.21
N ALA A 281 -7.98 -16.73 22.91
CA ALA A 281 -9.09 -17.64 22.71
C ALA A 281 -10.44 -16.95 22.96
N GLU A 282 -10.51 -16.11 24.00
CA GLU A 282 -11.73 -15.37 24.30
C GLU A 282 -12.06 -14.32 23.22
N ALA A 283 -11.07 -13.61 22.71
CA ALA A 283 -11.26 -12.67 21.62
C ALA A 283 -11.80 -13.36 20.34
N PHE A 284 -11.31 -14.56 20.02
CA PHE A 284 -11.85 -15.34 18.91
C PHE A 284 -13.24 -15.90 19.16
N ARG A 285 -13.60 -16.22 20.42
CA ARG A 285 -14.99 -16.59 20.77
C ARG A 285 -15.94 -15.43 20.56
N ILE A 286 -15.53 -14.21 20.97
CA ILE A 286 -16.29 -13.00 20.72
C ILE A 286 -16.42 -12.76 19.20
N LEU A 287 -15.33 -12.86 18.45
CA LEU A 287 -15.32 -12.73 17.00
C LEU A 287 -16.30 -13.74 16.35
N ARG A 288 -16.24 -15.01 16.74
CA ARG A 288 -17.16 -16.04 16.27
C ARG A 288 -18.62 -15.68 16.56
N THR A 289 -18.91 -15.21 17.77
CA THR A 289 -20.28 -14.85 18.18
C THR A 289 -20.81 -13.69 17.33
N ASN A 290 -20.00 -12.64 17.16
CA ASN A 290 -20.37 -11.49 16.34
C ASN A 290 -20.54 -11.87 14.86
N LEU A 291 -19.69 -12.75 14.36
CA LEU A 291 -19.80 -13.29 13.00
C LEU A 291 -21.10 -14.10 12.84
N ALA A 292 -21.44 -14.93 13.82
CA ALA A 292 -22.68 -15.72 13.79
C ALA A 292 -23.93 -14.82 13.69
N TYR A 293 -23.97 -13.70 14.39
CA TYR A 293 -25.07 -12.72 14.28
C TYR A 293 -25.20 -12.11 12.87
N LEU A 294 -24.07 -11.86 12.19
CA LEU A 294 -24.09 -11.35 10.82
C LEU A 294 -24.61 -12.40 9.82
N ILE A 295 -24.21 -13.65 10.01
CA ILE A 295 -24.55 -14.74 9.11
C ILE A 295 -26.01 -15.20 9.32
N GLN A 296 -26.50 -15.23 10.55
CA GLN A 296 -27.83 -15.73 10.90
C GLN A 296 -28.98 -15.09 10.14
N ASN A 297 -28.80 -13.86 9.66
CA ASN A 297 -29.79 -13.11 8.88
C ASN A 297 -29.84 -13.50 7.39
N LYS A 298 -28.96 -14.40 6.90
CA LYS A 298 -28.84 -14.70 5.46
C LYS A 298 -29.62 -15.94 5.00
N GLY A 299 -30.15 -16.78 5.91
CA GLY A 299 -31.12 -17.85 5.63
C GLY A 299 -30.70 -18.88 4.57
N LYS A 300 -29.42 -19.26 4.51
CA LYS A 300 -28.90 -20.20 3.51
C LYS A 300 -28.95 -21.64 4.02
N GLU A 301 -29.28 -22.59 3.10
CA GLU A 301 -29.28 -24.02 3.37
C GLU A 301 -27.88 -24.68 3.27
N ARG A 302 -26.87 -23.96 2.75
CA ARG A 302 -25.50 -24.43 2.58
C ARG A 302 -24.54 -23.72 3.52
N GLY A 303 -23.33 -24.27 3.68
CA GLY A 303 -22.25 -23.65 4.47
C GLY A 303 -21.85 -22.25 3.99
N GLU A 304 -21.35 -21.46 4.90
CA GLU A 304 -20.96 -20.07 4.66
C GLU A 304 -19.52 -19.98 4.15
N ILE A 305 -19.34 -19.28 3.04
CA ILE A 305 -18.03 -19.01 2.43
C ILE A 305 -17.51 -17.67 2.94
N ILE A 306 -16.46 -17.72 3.77
CA ILE A 306 -15.88 -16.53 4.43
C ILE A 306 -14.52 -16.25 3.84
N PHE A 307 -14.38 -15.11 3.17
CA PHE A 307 -13.07 -14.65 2.70
C PHE A 307 -12.38 -13.82 3.79
N VAL A 308 -11.11 -14.08 4.02
CA VAL A 308 -10.27 -13.29 4.94
C VAL A 308 -9.21 -12.57 4.14
N THR A 309 -9.27 -11.26 4.16
CA THR A 309 -8.34 -10.41 3.40
C THR A 309 -7.87 -9.19 4.20
N SER A 310 -7.00 -8.38 3.60
CA SER A 310 -6.48 -7.17 4.22
C SER A 310 -5.99 -6.18 3.17
N THR A 311 -5.60 -4.97 3.56
CA THR A 311 -5.06 -3.98 2.64
C THR A 311 -3.67 -4.37 2.15
N ILE A 312 -2.75 -4.68 3.07
CA ILE A 312 -1.34 -4.98 2.79
C ILE A 312 -0.89 -6.32 3.38
N LYS A 313 0.28 -6.79 2.95
CA LYS A 313 0.87 -8.01 3.53
C LYS A 313 1.26 -7.79 5.00
N GLY A 314 1.18 -8.85 5.83
CA GLY A 314 1.67 -8.79 7.22
C GLY A 314 0.63 -8.34 8.24
N GLU A 315 -0.64 -8.11 7.86
CA GLU A 315 -1.72 -7.72 8.77
C GLU A 315 -2.31 -8.89 9.58
N GLY A 316 -1.91 -10.13 9.31
CA GLY A 316 -2.29 -11.30 10.12
C GLY A 316 -3.42 -12.14 9.53
N LYS A 317 -3.74 -12.04 8.23
CA LYS A 317 -4.80 -12.80 7.57
C LYS A 317 -4.77 -14.29 7.89
N THR A 318 -3.69 -14.97 7.54
CA THR A 318 -3.54 -16.43 7.75
C THR A 318 -3.65 -16.82 9.20
N PHE A 319 -3.11 -15.99 10.13
CA PHE A 319 -3.26 -16.19 11.57
C PHE A 319 -4.74 -16.12 11.98
N VAL A 320 -5.47 -15.11 11.51
CA VAL A 320 -6.89 -14.95 11.80
C VAL A 320 -7.71 -16.06 11.16
N SER A 321 -7.46 -16.40 9.89
CA SER A 321 -8.15 -17.48 9.17
C SER A 321 -8.02 -18.82 9.91
N TYR A 322 -6.81 -19.17 10.32
CA TYR A 322 -6.56 -20.46 10.95
C TYR A 322 -7.18 -20.55 12.35
N ASN A 323 -7.00 -19.53 13.20
CA ASN A 323 -7.57 -19.52 14.53
C ASN A 323 -9.10 -19.38 14.54
N LEU A 324 -9.67 -18.65 13.58
CA LEU A 324 -11.11 -18.59 13.39
C LEU A 324 -11.69 -19.97 13.02
N ALA A 325 -11.02 -20.69 12.11
CA ALA A 325 -11.41 -22.05 11.75
C ALA A 325 -11.38 -22.99 12.97
N ARG A 326 -10.31 -22.94 13.76
CA ARG A 326 -10.20 -23.74 15.00
C ARG A 326 -11.32 -23.38 15.99
N THR A 327 -11.62 -22.09 16.13
CA THR A 327 -12.68 -21.61 17.03
C THR A 327 -14.07 -22.02 16.56
N LEU A 328 -14.32 -22.09 15.26
CA LEU A 328 -15.56 -22.60 14.69
C LEU A 328 -15.63 -24.13 14.85
N ALA A 329 -14.57 -24.84 14.50
CA ALA A 329 -14.49 -26.29 14.61
C ALA A 329 -14.65 -26.78 16.07
N SER A 330 -14.19 -26.00 17.07
CA SER A 330 -14.38 -26.34 18.50
C SER A 330 -15.86 -26.39 18.94
N THR A 331 -16.80 -25.99 18.09
CA THR A 331 -18.25 -26.09 18.32
C THR A 331 -18.91 -27.22 17.51
N ASN A 332 -18.15 -28.25 17.18
CA ASN A 332 -18.58 -29.39 16.38
C ASN A 332 -19.08 -29.03 14.98
N LYS A 333 -18.56 -27.93 14.41
CA LYS A 333 -18.82 -27.54 13.03
C LYS A 333 -17.76 -28.11 12.09
N LYS A 334 -18.16 -28.54 10.92
CA LYS A 334 -17.24 -28.94 9.85
C LYS A 334 -16.66 -27.70 9.20
N VAL A 335 -15.35 -27.54 9.29
CA VAL A 335 -14.67 -26.33 8.80
C VAL A 335 -13.56 -26.71 7.84
N LEU A 336 -13.56 -26.05 6.70
CA LEU A 336 -12.49 -26.13 5.70
C LEU A 336 -11.76 -24.78 5.63
N ILE A 337 -10.43 -24.81 5.59
CA ILE A 337 -9.62 -23.64 5.20
C ILE A 337 -9.03 -23.89 3.83
N ILE A 338 -9.12 -22.87 2.97
CA ILE A 338 -8.51 -22.86 1.65
C ILE A 338 -7.45 -21.75 1.61
N GLY A 339 -6.19 -22.11 1.35
CA GLY A 339 -5.10 -21.18 1.14
C GLY A 339 -5.13 -20.58 -0.26
N ALA A 340 -5.83 -19.48 -0.44
CA ALA A 340 -5.96 -18.79 -1.72
C ALA A 340 -4.93 -17.65 -1.94
N ASP A 341 -3.99 -17.45 -1.01
CA ASP A 341 -2.79 -16.64 -1.27
C ASP A 341 -1.73 -17.54 -1.94
N ILE A 342 -1.94 -17.83 -3.25
CA ILE A 342 -1.06 -18.71 -4.03
C ILE A 342 0.24 -18.01 -4.46
N ARG A 343 0.35 -16.69 -4.27
CA ARG A 343 1.60 -15.93 -4.53
C ARG A 343 2.57 -15.97 -3.36
N ASN A 344 2.05 -15.96 -2.13
CA ASN A 344 2.86 -15.96 -0.91
C ASN A 344 2.25 -16.86 0.15
N PRO A 345 2.21 -18.18 -0.09
CA PRO A 345 1.55 -19.13 0.76
C PRO A 345 2.17 -19.15 2.16
N LYS A 346 1.34 -19.04 3.21
CA LYS A 346 1.79 -19.06 4.60
C LYS A 346 1.04 -20.08 5.48
N LEU A 347 0.00 -20.69 4.94
CA LEU A 347 -0.84 -21.62 5.70
C LEU A 347 -0.05 -22.82 6.21
N HIS A 348 1.01 -23.26 5.49
CA HIS A 348 1.93 -24.34 5.90
C HIS A 348 2.58 -24.09 7.28
N ARG A 349 2.70 -22.85 7.74
CA ARG A 349 3.26 -22.54 9.06
C ARG A 349 2.39 -23.03 10.22
N TYR A 350 1.11 -23.19 9.98
CA TYR A 350 0.12 -23.61 10.96
C TYR A 350 -0.30 -25.06 10.79
N ALA A 351 -0.16 -25.58 9.58
CA ALA A 351 -0.40 -26.97 9.23
C ALA A 351 0.93 -27.72 9.29
N ASP A 352 0.96 -28.86 9.96
CA ASP A 352 2.13 -29.75 9.97
C ASP A 352 2.19 -30.54 8.64
N LEU A 353 2.06 -29.84 7.51
CA LEU A 353 2.08 -30.38 6.16
C LEU A 353 3.27 -29.82 5.38
N PRO A 354 3.91 -30.65 4.54
CA PRO A 354 4.97 -30.18 3.65
C PRO A 354 4.48 -29.06 2.73
N MET A 355 5.36 -28.11 2.42
CA MET A 355 5.04 -26.98 1.53
C MET A 355 4.71 -27.45 0.09
N GLU A 356 5.23 -28.61 -0.30
CA GLU A 356 5.04 -29.25 -1.62
C GLU A 356 3.73 -30.07 -1.71
N THR A 357 2.88 -30.02 -0.66
CA THR A 357 1.58 -30.70 -0.70
C THR A 357 0.72 -30.13 -1.83
N LYS A 358 0.16 -31.01 -2.67
CA LYS A 358 -0.82 -30.59 -3.69
C LYS A 358 -1.93 -29.75 -3.06
N GLY A 359 -2.25 -28.64 -3.70
CA GLY A 359 -3.19 -27.67 -3.16
C GLY A 359 -4.07 -26.99 -4.21
N LEU A 360 -4.50 -25.80 -3.89
CA LEU A 360 -5.44 -25.06 -4.71
C LEU A 360 -4.93 -24.81 -6.14
N SER A 361 -3.68 -24.33 -6.27
CA SER A 361 -3.11 -24.05 -7.59
C SER A 361 -3.04 -25.30 -8.46
N ASP A 362 -2.66 -26.44 -7.87
CA ASP A 362 -2.59 -27.71 -8.61
C ASP A 362 -3.98 -28.15 -9.09
N TYR A 363 -5.00 -28.00 -8.23
CA TYR A 363 -6.39 -28.27 -8.59
C TYR A 363 -6.90 -27.33 -9.69
N LEU A 364 -6.59 -26.04 -9.62
CA LEU A 364 -7.07 -25.09 -10.60
C LEU A 364 -6.41 -25.28 -11.97
N TYR A 365 -5.14 -25.70 -12.00
CA TYR A 365 -4.36 -25.89 -13.23
C TYR A 365 -4.59 -27.26 -13.88
N ASP A 366 -4.58 -28.35 -13.08
CA ASP A 366 -4.62 -29.73 -13.58
C ASP A 366 -6.01 -30.32 -13.38
N TYR A 367 -6.68 -30.65 -14.49
CA TYR A 367 -8.04 -31.22 -14.48
C TYR A 367 -8.09 -32.66 -13.94
N GLU A 368 -6.99 -33.38 -13.90
CA GLU A 368 -6.90 -34.72 -13.30
C GLU A 368 -6.89 -34.66 -11.76
N VAL A 369 -6.50 -33.52 -11.17
CA VAL A 369 -6.49 -33.34 -9.72
C VAL A 369 -7.92 -33.08 -9.23
N THR A 370 -8.40 -33.94 -8.35
CA THR A 370 -9.75 -33.87 -7.78
C THR A 370 -9.76 -33.08 -6.46
N MET A 371 -10.95 -32.70 -6.00
CA MET A 371 -11.14 -32.06 -4.71
C MET A 371 -10.64 -32.95 -3.55
N ALA A 372 -10.82 -34.27 -3.63
CA ALA A 372 -10.36 -35.23 -2.62
C ALA A 372 -8.82 -35.29 -2.52
N ASP A 373 -8.10 -35.04 -3.60
CA ASP A 373 -6.63 -35.04 -3.63
C ASP A 373 -6.02 -33.87 -2.86
N ILE A 374 -6.72 -32.74 -2.81
CA ILE A 374 -6.21 -31.50 -2.23
C ILE A 374 -6.72 -31.24 -0.80
N ILE A 375 -7.86 -31.81 -0.39
CA ILE A 375 -8.37 -31.68 0.97
C ILE A 375 -7.57 -32.59 1.89
N LYS A 376 -6.94 -32.03 2.90
CA LYS A 376 -6.13 -32.74 3.90
C LYS A 376 -6.78 -32.57 5.27
N PRO A 377 -7.28 -33.67 5.87
CA PRO A 377 -7.79 -33.60 7.23
C PRO A 377 -6.63 -33.38 8.21
N THR A 378 -6.80 -32.45 9.11
CA THR A 378 -5.84 -32.19 10.20
C THR A 378 -6.56 -32.23 11.54
N ASN A 379 -5.87 -32.73 12.52
CA ASN A 379 -6.33 -32.73 13.91
C ASN A 379 -5.18 -32.31 14.81
N LYS A 380 -5.05 -31.01 15.00
CA LYS A 380 -3.99 -30.43 15.83
C LYS A 380 -4.57 -30.07 17.20
N GLU A 381 -3.97 -30.59 18.26
CA GLU A 381 -4.41 -30.37 19.65
C GLU A 381 -5.89 -30.69 19.88
N GLY A 382 -6.41 -31.73 19.23
CA GLY A 382 -7.79 -32.19 19.41
C GLY A 382 -8.87 -31.38 18.69
N ILE A 383 -8.49 -30.41 17.81
CA ILE A 383 -9.40 -29.65 16.98
C ILE A 383 -9.20 -30.06 15.51
N ALA A 384 -10.25 -30.69 14.95
CA ALA A 384 -10.24 -31.11 13.56
C ALA A 384 -10.62 -29.95 12.62
N VAL A 385 -9.74 -29.63 11.68
CA VAL A 385 -9.97 -28.66 10.62
C VAL A 385 -9.41 -29.22 9.33
N ASP A 386 -10.18 -29.27 8.29
CA ASP A 386 -9.70 -29.70 6.98
C ASP A 386 -9.03 -28.54 6.26
N LEU A 387 -7.96 -28.85 5.53
CA LEU A 387 -7.13 -27.85 4.87
C LEU A 387 -6.97 -28.14 3.36
N VAL A 388 -7.07 -27.08 2.56
CA VAL A 388 -6.56 -27.05 1.20
C VAL A 388 -5.37 -26.10 1.20
N MET A 389 -4.18 -26.64 0.94
CA MET A 389 -2.96 -25.83 0.83
C MET A 389 -3.01 -24.99 -0.43
N SER A 390 -2.15 -23.95 -0.52
CA SER A 390 -2.10 -23.12 -1.72
C SER A 390 -1.54 -23.86 -2.95
N GLY A 391 -0.74 -24.93 -2.73
CA GLY A 391 -0.07 -25.66 -3.80
C GLY A 391 1.18 -24.97 -4.32
N ALA A 392 1.66 -25.38 -5.48
CA ALA A 392 2.81 -24.78 -6.16
C ALA A 392 2.49 -23.34 -6.59
N ILE A 393 3.49 -22.44 -6.53
CA ILE A 393 3.33 -21.05 -6.99
C ILE A 393 3.24 -21.04 -8.52
N PRO A 394 2.09 -20.71 -9.10
CA PRO A 394 1.92 -20.71 -10.54
C PRO A 394 2.49 -19.44 -11.18
N PRO A 395 2.87 -19.47 -12.47
CA PRO A 395 3.29 -18.26 -13.19
C PRO A 395 2.15 -17.24 -13.37
N ASN A 396 0.91 -17.71 -13.59
CA ASN A 396 -0.27 -16.88 -13.88
C ASN A 396 -1.39 -17.07 -12.84
N PRO A 397 -1.24 -16.52 -11.62
CA PRO A 397 -2.21 -16.75 -10.55
C PRO A 397 -3.62 -16.22 -10.86
N ALA A 398 -3.71 -15.05 -11.52
CA ALA A 398 -4.98 -14.38 -11.79
C ALA A 398 -5.87 -15.22 -12.74
N GLU A 399 -5.29 -15.80 -13.78
CA GLU A 399 -6.02 -16.65 -14.75
C GLU A 399 -6.60 -17.89 -14.09
N LEU A 400 -5.85 -18.51 -13.18
CA LEU A 400 -6.35 -19.68 -12.44
C LEU A 400 -7.59 -19.35 -11.61
N PHE A 401 -7.64 -18.18 -11.00
CA PHE A 401 -8.79 -17.74 -10.21
C PHE A 401 -10.02 -17.39 -11.06
N MET A 402 -9.83 -17.05 -12.34
CA MET A 402 -10.95 -16.79 -13.27
C MET A 402 -11.56 -18.08 -13.82
N SER A 403 -10.96 -19.25 -13.54
CA SER A 403 -11.50 -20.53 -14.01
C SER A 403 -12.81 -20.91 -13.26
N ASP A 404 -13.72 -21.57 -13.97
CA ASP A 404 -14.95 -22.12 -13.38
C ASP A 404 -14.66 -23.13 -12.26
N ARG A 405 -13.46 -23.69 -12.21
CA ARG A 405 -13.03 -24.62 -11.18
C ARG A 405 -12.99 -23.99 -9.78
N MET A 406 -12.62 -22.70 -9.67
CA MET A 406 -12.63 -22.02 -8.39
C MET A 406 -14.06 -21.86 -7.85
N GLU A 407 -14.98 -21.45 -8.71
CA GLU A 407 -16.40 -21.34 -8.34
C GLU A 407 -16.97 -22.72 -7.97
N LYS A 408 -16.68 -23.75 -8.77
CA LYS A 408 -17.11 -25.12 -8.51
C LYS A 408 -16.57 -25.64 -7.18
N LEU A 409 -15.27 -25.46 -6.89
CA LEU A 409 -14.66 -25.87 -5.63
C LEU A 409 -15.38 -25.25 -4.43
N LEU A 410 -15.63 -23.95 -4.48
CA LEU A 410 -16.29 -23.25 -3.37
C LEU A 410 -17.75 -23.69 -3.19
N LYS A 411 -18.49 -23.93 -4.28
CA LYS A 411 -19.85 -24.45 -4.21
C LYS A 411 -19.88 -25.87 -3.64
N ASP A 412 -19.07 -26.77 -4.20
CA ASP A 412 -19.04 -28.17 -3.78
C ASP A 412 -18.60 -28.31 -2.31
N THR A 413 -17.62 -27.50 -1.86
CA THR A 413 -17.19 -27.51 -0.47
C THR A 413 -18.22 -26.91 0.48
N ALA A 414 -18.98 -25.89 0.06
CA ALA A 414 -20.05 -25.32 0.86
C ALA A 414 -21.23 -26.30 1.09
N GLU A 415 -21.42 -27.32 0.24
CA GLU A 415 -22.41 -28.40 0.48
C GLU A 415 -21.94 -29.39 1.54
N ILE A 416 -20.63 -29.50 1.80
CA ILE A 416 -20.03 -30.51 2.69
C ILE A 416 -19.70 -29.91 4.07
N TYR A 417 -19.25 -28.65 4.09
CA TYR A 417 -18.77 -27.96 5.28
C TYR A 417 -19.75 -26.89 5.77
N ASP A 418 -19.85 -26.71 7.08
CA ASP A 418 -20.62 -25.60 7.66
C ASP A 418 -19.97 -24.25 7.36
N PHE A 419 -18.63 -24.23 7.32
CA PHE A 419 -17.83 -23.02 7.04
C PHE A 419 -16.67 -23.34 6.11
N VAL A 420 -16.51 -22.51 5.07
CA VAL A 420 -15.37 -22.54 4.17
C VAL A 420 -14.64 -21.21 4.33
N ILE A 421 -13.49 -21.22 4.98
CA ILE A 421 -12.65 -20.04 5.20
C ILE A 421 -11.61 -19.96 4.10
N VAL A 422 -11.58 -18.86 3.36
CA VAL A 422 -10.65 -18.65 2.26
C VAL A 422 -9.64 -17.59 2.68
N ASP A 423 -8.39 -18.00 2.94
CA ASP A 423 -7.27 -17.13 3.27
C ASP A 423 -6.73 -16.52 1.97
N THR A 424 -7.03 -15.27 1.68
CA THR A 424 -6.75 -14.62 0.40
C THR A 424 -5.53 -13.70 0.45
N ALA A 425 -5.06 -13.27 -0.72
CA ALA A 425 -4.00 -12.27 -0.85
C ALA A 425 -4.47 -10.86 -0.45
N PRO A 426 -3.54 -9.92 -0.12
CA PRO A 426 -3.90 -8.53 0.19
C PRO A 426 -4.49 -7.80 -1.02
N THR A 427 -5.62 -7.13 -0.84
CA THR A 427 -6.42 -6.54 -1.94
C THR A 427 -5.79 -5.34 -2.62
N MET A 428 -4.85 -4.65 -1.98
CA MET A 428 -4.18 -3.48 -2.55
C MET A 428 -2.98 -3.86 -3.44
N ILE A 429 -2.37 -5.01 -3.17
CA ILE A 429 -1.14 -5.44 -3.85
C ILE A 429 -1.47 -6.25 -5.09
N VAL A 430 -2.53 -7.06 -5.03
CA VAL A 430 -2.90 -7.97 -6.12
C VAL A 430 -4.42 -8.00 -6.32
N THR A 431 -4.82 -8.17 -7.56
CA THR A 431 -6.25 -8.24 -7.95
C THR A 431 -6.88 -9.60 -7.68
N ASP A 432 -6.08 -10.62 -7.40
CA ASP A 432 -6.51 -12.02 -7.26
C ASP A 432 -7.73 -12.18 -6.33
N THR A 433 -7.67 -11.55 -5.16
CA THR A 433 -8.79 -11.56 -4.20
C THR A 433 -10.06 -10.91 -4.76
N LEU A 434 -9.91 -9.85 -5.56
CA LEU A 434 -11.06 -9.15 -6.15
C LEU A 434 -11.71 -9.96 -7.27
N LEU A 435 -10.96 -10.79 -7.99
CA LEU A 435 -11.49 -11.68 -9.01
C LEU A 435 -12.45 -12.73 -8.43
N ILE A 436 -12.09 -13.28 -7.26
CA ILE A 436 -12.90 -14.30 -6.60
C ILE A 436 -13.87 -13.73 -5.55
N SER A 437 -13.80 -12.46 -5.21
CA SER A 437 -14.63 -11.83 -4.18
C SER A 437 -16.15 -11.98 -4.40
N PRO A 438 -16.69 -12.05 -5.64
CA PRO A 438 -18.11 -12.32 -5.84
C PRO A 438 -18.58 -13.69 -5.32
N LEU A 439 -17.66 -14.65 -5.16
CA LEU A 439 -17.93 -15.98 -4.66
C LEU A 439 -18.06 -16.05 -3.14
N ALA A 440 -17.60 -15.02 -2.43
CA ALA A 440 -17.74 -14.93 -0.98
C ALA A 440 -19.19 -14.68 -0.56
N ASP A 441 -19.57 -15.20 0.60
CA ASP A 441 -20.82 -14.85 1.27
C ASP A 441 -20.59 -13.69 2.26
N THR A 442 -19.43 -13.74 2.92
CA THR A 442 -18.99 -12.73 3.90
C THR A 442 -17.50 -12.49 3.73
N THR A 443 -17.07 -11.24 3.85
CA THR A 443 -15.64 -10.89 3.79
C THR A 443 -15.18 -10.31 5.12
N LEU A 444 -14.20 -10.96 5.76
CA LEU A 444 -13.50 -10.43 6.91
C LEU A 444 -12.31 -9.60 6.47
N TYR A 445 -12.33 -8.33 6.80
CA TYR A 445 -11.24 -7.41 6.48
C TYR A 445 -10.37 -7.17 7.70
N ILE A 446 -9.10 -7.54 7.61
CA ILE A 446 -8.14 -7.48 8.71
C ILE A 446 -7.31 -6.21 8.63
N THR A 447 -7.19 -5.53 9.77
CA THR A 447 -6.35 -4.35 9.95
C THR A 447 -5.45 -4.56 11.16
N ARG A 448 -4.17 -4.25 11.05
CA ARG A 448 -3.21 -4.47 12.14
C ARG A 448 -2.83 -3.18 12.82
N ALA A 449 -3.05 -3.10 14.13
CA ALA A 449 -2.61 -1.99 14.97
C ALA A 449 -1.07 -1.84 14.94
N GLU A 450 -0.58 -0.60 15.04
CA GLU A 450 0.85 -0.21 14.97
C GLU A 450 1.54 -0.55 13.63
N TYR A 451 0.79 -1.03 12.64
CA TYR A 451 1.31 -1.47 11.35
C TYR A 451 0.62 -0.79 10.18
N THR A 452 -0.70 -0.88 10.10
CA THR A 452 -1.50 -0.30 9.01
C THR A 452 -1.59 1.21 9.15
N GLU A 453 -1.34 1.95 8.08
CA GLU A 453 -1.51 3.41 8.05
C GLU A 453 -2.98 3.80 7.95
N LYS A 454 -3.39 4.86 8.66
CA LYS A 454 -4.77 5.37 8.67
C LYS A 454 -5.29 5.71 7.28
N LYS A 455 -4.42 6.25 6.40
CA LYS A 455 -4.79 6.57 5.00
C LYS A 455 -5.23 5.35 4.18
N LEU A 456 -4.77 4.14 4.56
CA LEU A 456 -5.15 2.91 3.87
C LEU A 456 -6.55 2.43 4.23
N LEU A 457 -7.18 3.03 5.25
CA LEU A 457 -8.54 2.68 5.66
C LEU A 457 -9.62 3.13 4.66
N ASP A 458 -9.32 4.09 3.81
CA ASP A 458 -10.26 4.49 2.75
C ASP A 458 -10.41 3.40 1.68
N PHE A 459 -9.39 2.57 1.49
CA PHE A 459 -9.39 1.54 0.46
C PHE A 459 -10.50 0.47 0.64
N PRO A 460 -10.67 -0.21 1.80
CA PRO A 460 -11.78 -1.13 2.00
C PRO A 460 -13.14 -0.46 1.91
N LYS A 461 -13.26 0.82 2.29
CA LYS A 461 -14.48 1.61 2.12
C LYS A 461 -14.84 1.76 0.64
N ASP A 462 -13.86 2.11 -0.19
CA ASP A 462 -14.04 2.25 -1.63
C ASP A 462 -14.40 0.91 -2.28
N LEU A 463 -13.76 -0.17 -1.88
CA LEU A 463 -14.08 -1.50 -2.38
C LEU A 463 -15.52 -1.90 -2.07
N LYS A 464 -16.01 -1.62 -0.86
CA LYS A 464 -17.40 -1.88 -0.49
C LYS A 464 -18.36 -0.99 -1.27
N GLN A 465 -18.11 0.31 -1.41
CA GLN A 465 -18.95 1.23 -2.16
C GLN A 465 -19.06 0.83 -3.64
N LYS A 466 -18.00 0.26 -4.21
CA LYS A 466 -17.97 -0.25 -5.59
C LYS A 466 -18.51 -1.67 -5.71
N ALA A 467 -19.11 -2.23 -4.65
CA ALA A 467 -19.63 -3.60 -4.58
C ALA A 467 -18.58 -4.68 -4.97
N LYS A 468 -17.29 -4.38 -4.79
CA LYS A 468 -16.18 -5.31 -5.06
C LYS A 468 -15.90 -6.27 -3.90
N LEU A 469 -16.47 -6.03 -2.73
CA LEU A 469 -16.45 -6.94 -1.57
C LEU A 469 -17.89 -7.09 -1.06
N LYS A 470 -18.25 -8.32 -0.69
CA LYS A 470 -19.54 -8.62 -0.07
C LYS A 470 -19.49 -8.36 1.45
N ASP A 471 -20.68 -8.11 2.00
CA ASP A 471 -20.91 -7.90 3.43
C ASP A 471 -20.63 -9.14 4.27
#